data_1ef8971c15b701a0ec299045a1c0d379
#
_entry.id   1ef8971c15b701a0ec299045a1c0d379
#
_cell.length_a   1.000
_cell.length_b   1.000
_cell.length_c   1.000
_cell.angle_alpha   90.00
_cell.angle_beta   90.00
_cell.angle_gamma   90.00
#
_symmetry.space_group_name_H-M   'P 1'
#
loop_
_entity.id
_entity.type
_entity.pdbx_description
1 polymer ?
#
loop_
_entity_poly.entity_id
_entity_poly.type
_entity_poly.pdbx_seq_one_letter_code
_entity_poly.pdbx_strand_id
1 'polypeptide(L)'
;MLTLKLITEEKERVIKGLEKKCFKTAAEAVEKAIQLDKTRREAQTQLDATLAESKKMAAVIGKLMKEGKKEEADAAKAKVAELKADAANLENTKSEAEKELTAHLCTIPNIPYDEVPEGTCAEDNVVVKSSLRECHPGDTVGNWDT
;
A
#
# COMPACT_ATOMS: atom_id res chain seq x y z
N MET A 1 -4.68 5.16 -11.06
CA MET A 1 -4.71 4.31 -9.86
C MET A 1 -4.11 5.11 -8.71
N LEU A 2 -4.77 5.14 -7.56
CA LEU A 2 -4.31 5.88 -6.40
C LEU A 2 -3.10 5.15 -5.79
N THR A 3 -1.94 5.82 -5.73
CA THR A 3 -0.73 5.23 -5.16
C THR A 3 -0.50 5.72 -3.73
N LEU A 4 0.12 4.91 -2.88
CA LEU A 4 0.48 5.30 -1.52
C LEU A 4 1.35 6.56 -1.48
N LYS A 5 2.24 6.71 -2.47
CA LYS A 5 3.07 7.90 -2.61
C LYS A 5 2.22 9.16 -2.76
N LEU A 6 1.24 9.14 -3.65
CA LEU A 6 0.31 10.26 -3.87
C LEU A 6 -0.50 10.58 -2.61
N ILE A 7 -0.99 9.54 -1.91
CA ILE A 7 -1.73 9.67 -0.64
C ILE A 7 -0.88 10.36 0.43
N THR A 8 0.42 10.05 0.48
CA THR A 8 1.33 10.58 1.51
C THR A 8 1.82 11.99 1.18
N GLU A 9 2.17 12.25 -0.08
CA GLU A 9 2.76 13.53 -0.52
C GLU A 9 1.69 14.60 -0.78
N GLU A 10 0.52 14.22 -1.31
CA GLU A 10 -0.54 15.13 -1.73
C GLU A 10 -1.87 14.84 -0.99
N LYS A 11 -1.81 14.62 0.32
CA LYS A 11 -2.95 14.24 1.16
C LYS A 11 -4.19 15.13 0.93
N GLU A 12 -3.99 16.45 0.93
CA GLU A 12 -5.08 17.41 0.77
C GLU A 12 -5.73 17.34 -0.61
N ARG A 13 -4.93 17.17 -1.66
CA ARG A 13 -5.43 17.01 -3.04
C ARG A 13 -6.23 15.73 -3.19
N VAL A 14 -5.76 14.64 -2.59
CA VAL A 14 -6.47 13.36 -2.59
C VAL A 14 -7.81 13.49 -1.87
N ILE A 15 -7.86 14.11 -0.69
CA ILE A 15 -9.09 14.32 0.07
C ILE A 15 -10.08 15.13 -0.75
N LYS A 16 -9.67 16.29 -1.31
CA LYS A 16 -10.52 17.13 -2.17
C LYS A 16 -11.05 16.36 -3.39
N GLY A 17 -10.19 15.56 -4.04
CA GLY A 17 -10.60 14.75 -5.18
C GLY A 17 -11.62 13.66 -4.83
N LEU A 18 -11.52 13.08 -3.64
CA LEU A 18 -12.49 12.10 -3.13
C LEU A 18 -13.81 12.77 -2.71
N GLU A 19 -13.76 13.97 -2.14
CA GLU A 19 -14.94 14.77 -1.80
C GLU A 19 -15.73 15.15 -3.05
N LYS A 20 -15.06 15.53 -4.17
CA LYS A 20 -15.69 15.72 -5.48
C LYS A 20 -16.52 14.52 -5.96
N LYS A 21 -16.14 13.32 -5.55
CA LYS A 21 -16.89 12.08 -5.80
C LYS A 21 -17.92 11.74 -4.72
N CYS A 22 -18.25 12.68 -3.85
CA CYS A 22 -19.16 12.49 -2.74
C CYS A 22 -18.75 11.34 -1.77
N PHE A 23 -17.44 11.05 -1.67
CA PHE A 23 -16.93 10.05 -0.74
C PHE A 23 -16.81 10.66 0.67
N LYS A 24 -17.87 10.47 1.47
CA LYS A 24 -18.07 11.16 2.77
C LYS A 24 -16.98 10.90 3.82
N THR A 25 -16.26 9.77 3.73
CA THR A 25 -15.22 9.35 4.68
C THR A 25 -13.80 9.53 4.10
N ALA A 26 -13.61 10.48 3.19
CA ALA A 26 -12.35 10.66 2.46
C ALA A 26 -11.16 10.88 3.40
N ALA A 27 -11.29 11.78 4.38
CA ALA A 27 -10.21 12.11 5.32
C ALA A 27 -9.83 10.89 6.19
N GLU A 28 -10.83 10.22 6.76
CA GLU A 28 -10.62 9.03 7.61
C GLU A 28 -9.99 7.87 6.83
N ALA A 29 -10.45 7.65 5.60
CA ALA A 29 -9.93 6.60 4.73
C ALA A 29 -8.46 6.85 4.36
N VAL A 30 -8.11 8.10 4.03
CA VAL A 30 -6.74 8.51 3.74
C VAL A 30 -5.84 8.37 4.97
N GLU A 31 -6.31 8.79 6.15
CA GLU A 31 -5.55 8.67 7.39
C GLU A 31 -5.30 7.21 7.77
N LYS A 32 -6.32 6.36 7.66
CA LYS A 32 -6.19 4.93 7.91
C LYS A 32 -5.18 4.29 6.96
N ALA A 33 -5.19 4.64 5.67
CA ALA A 33 -4.21 4.14 4.71
C ALA A 33 -2.77 4.54 5.09
N ILE A 34 -2.56 5.79 5.54
CA ILE A 34 -1.26 6.28 6.00
C ILE A 34 -0.80 5.54 7.26
N GLN A 35 -1.70 5.30 8.21
CA GLN A 35 -1.38 4.57 9.43
C GLN A 35 -0.99 3.12 9.15
N LEU A 36 -1.73 2.42 8.29
CA LEU A 36 -1.42 1.05 7.89
C LEU A 36 -0.07 0.97 7.16
N ASP A 37 0.24 1.92 6.26
CA ASP A 37 1.54 1.97 5.61
C ASP A 37 2.67 2.25 6.60
N LYS A 38 2.45 3.10 7.60
CA LYS A 38 3.41 3.37 8.67
C LYS A 38 3.70 2.10 9.48
N THR A 39 2.67 1.39 9.92
CA THR A 39 2.81 0.12 10.64
C THR A 39 3.59 -0.91 9.82
N ARG A 40 3.26 -1.04 8.54
CA ARG A 40 3.98 -1.91 7.61
C ARG A 40 5.46 -1.57 7.51
N ARG A 41 5.80 -0.27 7.37
CA ARG A 41 7.19 0.21 7.27
C ARG A 41 7.96 0.00 8.57
N GLU A 42 7.32 0.24 9.72
CA GLU A 42 7.93 0.01 11.03
C GLU A 42 8.23 -1.47 11.23
N ALA A 43 7.27 -2.35 10.94
CA ALA A 43 7.48 -3.80 10.99
C ALA A 43 8.60 -4.26 10.05
N GLN A 44 8.68 -3.72 8.82
CA GLN A 44 9.77 -4.01 7.89
C GLN A 44 11.14 -3.58 8.45
N THR A 45 11.23 -2.38 9.00
CA THR A 45 12.48 -1.86 9.56
C THR A 45 12.95 -2.70 10.75
N GLN A 46 12.04 -3.10 11.63
CA GLN A 46 12.34 -3.97 12.75
C GLN A 46 12.76 -5.37 12.30
N LEU A 47 12.08 -5.93 11.31
CA LEU A 47 12.42 -7.21 10.71
C LEU A 47 13.84 -7.19 10.12
N ASP A 48 14.18 -6.15 9.36
CA ASP A 48 15.51 -5.99 8.75
C ASP A 48 16.60 -5.87 9.82
N ALA A 49 16.34 -5.12 10.90
CA ALA A 49 17.25 -5.01 12.04
C ALA A 49 17.46 -6.36 12.74
N THR A 50 16.38 -7.07 13.05
CA THR A 50 16.43 -8.39 13.70
C THR A 50 17.18 -9.42 12.85
N LEU A 51 16.94 -9.42 11.52
CA LEU A 51 17.66 -10.28 10.60
C LEU A 51 19.16 -9.94 10.51
N ALA A 52 19.49 -8.65 10.54
CA ALA A 52 20.89 -8.19 10.54
C ALA A 52 21.62 -8.63 11.83
N GLU A 53 20.95 -8.53 12.99
CA GLU A 53 21.47 -9.03 14.26
C GLU A 53 21.65 -10.55 14.25
N SER A 54 20.68 -11.28 13.77
CA SER A 54 20.75 -12.74 13.63
C SER A 54 21.94 -13.17 12.77
N LYS A 55 22.20 -12.46 11.66
CA LYS A 55 23.38 -12.71 10.81
C LYS A 55 24.71 -12.42 11.53
N LYS A 56 24.78 -11.32 12.27
CA LYS A 56 25.97 -11.00 13.09
C LYS A 56 26.24 -12.05 14.14
N MET A 57 25.21 -12.50 14.86
CA MET A 57 25.31 -13.55 15.87
C MET A 57 25.72 -14.89 15.27
N ALA A 58 25.20 -15.25 14.09
CA ALA A 58 25.61 -16.45 13.38
C ALA A 58 27.11 -16.43 13.02
N ALA A 59 27.64 -15.27 12.63
CA ALA A 59 29.08 -15.11 12.37
C ALA A 59 29.92 -15.26 13.65
N VAL A 60 29.42 -14.75 14.79
CA VAL A 60 30.06 -14.91 16.11
C VAL A 60 30.09 -16.38 16.53
N ILE A 61 28.97 -17.10 16.37
CA ILE A 61 28.89 -18.54 16.64
C ILE A 61 29.93 -19.31 15.84
N GLY A 62 30.09 -18.97 14.55
CA GLY A 62 31.11 -19.58 13.69
C GLY A 62 32.56 -19.38 14.19
N LYS A 63 32.85 -18.21 14.78
CA LYS A 63 34.16 -17.93 15.40
C LYS A 63 34.35 -18.70 16.72
N LEU A 64 33.36 -18.66 17.61
CA LEU A 64 33.40 -19.36 18.90
C LEU A 64 33.54 -20.88 18.74
N MET A 65 32.88 -21.43 17.72
CA MET A 65 33.03 -22.86 17.40
C MET A 65 34.45 -23.23 16.95
N LYS A 66 35.12 -22.34 16.19
CA LYS A 66 36.53 -22.54 15.77
C LYS A 66 37.48 -22.42 16.95
N GLU A 67 37.19 -21.58 17.93
CA GLU A 67 37.97 -21.36 19.16
C GLU A 67 37.72 -22.43 20.22
N GLY A 68 36.76 -23.36 19.97
CA GLY A 68 36.46 -24.46 20.90
C GLY A 68 35.59 -24.08 22.11
N LYS A 69 35.05 -22.85 22.15
CA LYS A 69 34.21 -22.35 23.24
C LYS A 69 32.74 -22.75 23.04
N LYS A 70 32.46 -24.02 23.37
CA LYS A 70 31.14 -24.62 23.12
C LYS A 70 30.00 -23.98 23.93
N GLU A 71 30.24 -23.69 25.22
CA GLU A 71 29.21 -23.10 26.10
C GLU A 71 28.75 -21.73 25.64
N GLU A 72 29.71 -20.84 25.23
CA GLU A 72 29.40 -19.53 24.69
C GLU A 72 28.69 -19.64 23.33
N ALA A 73 29.05 -20.61 22.50
CA ALA A 73 28.40 -20.85 21.22
C ALA A 73 26.94 -21.36 21.40
N ASP A 74 26.66 -22.16 22.42
CA ASP A 74 25.32 -22.66 22.70
C ASP A 74 24.41 -21.54 23.27
N ALA A 75 24.94 -20.67 24.13
CA ALA A 75 24.23 -19.46 24.55
C ALA A 75 23.92 -18.50 23.39
N ALA A 76 24.85 -18.35 22.46
CA ALA A 76 24.63 -17.54 21.26
C ALA A 76 23.59 -18.16 20.30
N LYS A 77 23.52 -19.50 20.19
CA LYS A 77 22.49 -20.22 19.42
C LYS A 77 21.09 -19.99 20.01
N ALA A 78 20.95 -20.01 21.35
CA ALA A 78 19.68 -19.72 22.00
C ALA A 78 19.17 -18.32 21.64
N LYS A 79 20.03 -17.30 21.69
CA LYS A 79 19.68 -15.94 21.26
C LYS A 79 19.29 -15.85 19.79
N VAL A 80 19.96 -16.59 18.90
CA VAL A 80 19.58 -16.61 17.47
C VAL A 80 18.22 -17.28 17.29
N ALA A 81 17.86 -18.27 18.12
CA ALA A 81 16.54 -18.89 18.07
C ALA A 81 15.43 -17.90 18.49
N GLU A 82 15.67 -17.10 19.54
CA GLU A 82 14.76 -16.02 19.95
C GLU A 82 14.60 -14.97 18.86
N LEU A 83 15.70 -14.47 18.29
CA LEU A 83 15.66 -13.49 17.18
C LEU A 83 14.93 -14.04 15.95
N LYS A 84 15.00 -15.33 15.67
CA LYS A 84 14.23 -15.96 14.58
C LYS A 84 12.74 -16.03 14.89
N ALA A 85 12.36 -16.29 16.14
CA ALA A 85 10.96 -16.27 16.54
C ALA A 85 10.38 -14.85 16.43
N ASP A 86 11.13 -13.84 16.88
CA ASP A 86 10.74 -12.44 16.76
C ASP A 86 10.62 -12.02 15.28
N ALA A 87 11.56 -12.44 14.44
CA ALA A 87 11.50 -12.18 12.99
C ALA A 87 10.25 -12.80 12.36
N ALA A 88 9.87 -14.02 12.74
CA ALA A 88 8.65 -14.66 12.23
C ALA A 88 7.37 -13.90 12.67
N ASN A 89 7.33 -13.41 13.91
CA ASN A 89 6.22 -12.60 14.40
C ASN A 89 6.12 -11.26 13.63
N LEU A 90 7.25 -10.59 13.42
CA LEU A 90 7.31 -9.34 12.65
C LEU A 90 6.92 -9.54 11.18
N GLU A 91 7.30 -10.66 10.57
CA GLU A 91 6.90 -11.01 9.21
C GLU A 91 5.39 -11.24 9.10
N ASN A 92 4.78 -11.89 10.09
CA ASN A 92 3.32 -12.04 10.17
C ASN A 92 2.64 -10.69 10.31
N THR A 93 3.10 -9.83 11.24
CA THR A 93 2.55 -8.49 11.43
C THR A 93 2.64 -7.65 10.16
N LYS A 94 3.78 -7.69 9.45
CA LYS A 94 3.95 -7.04 8.16
C LYS A 94 2.96 -7.56 7.13
N SER A 95 2.82 -8.89 7.01
CA SER A 95 1.90 -9.52 6.05
C SER A 95 0.44 -9.18 6.32
N GLU A 96 0.03 -9.13 7.58
CA GLU A 96 -1.31 -8.70 7.98
C GLU A 96 -1.55 -7.24 7.62
N ALA A 97 -0.61 -6.35 7.96
CA ALA A 97 -0.69 -4.94 7.60
C ALA A 97 -0.74 -4.71 6.08
N GLU A 98 -0.02 -5.50 5.28
CA GLU A 98 -0.07 -5.45 3.81
C GLU A 98 -1.43 -5.89 3.26
N LYS A 99 -2.02 -6.94 3.83
CA LYS A 99 -3.37 -7.41 3.44
C LYS A 99 -4.43 -6.38 3.77
N GLU A 100 -4.40 -5.84 5.00
CA GLU A 100 -5.34 -4.81 5.44
C GLU A 100 -5.20 -3.53 4.60
N LEU A 101 -3.97 -3.10 4.32
CA LEU A 101 -3.70 -1.93 3.48
C LEU A 101 -4.25 -2.14 2.06
N THR A 102 -4.00 -3.30 1.47
CA THR A 102 -4.50 -3.61 0.12
C THR A 102 -6.02 -3.65 0.09
N ALA A 103 -6.64 -4.32 1.04
CA ALA A 103 -8.09 -4.36 1.17
C ALA A 103 -8.68 -2.97 1.34
N HIS A 104 -8.06 -2.13 2.18
CA HIS A 104 -8.50 -0.76 2.42
C HIS A 104 -8.35 0.12 1.17
N LEU A 105 -7.22 0.04 0.46
CA LEU A 105 -7.01 0.79 -0.79
C LEU A 105 -8.02 0.41 -1.88
N CYS A 106 -8.46 -0.84 -1.92
CA CYS A 106 -9.51 -1.28 -2.86
C CYS A 106 -10.87 -0.62 -2.59
N THR A 107 -11.13 -0.14 -1.37
CA THR A 107 -12.37 0.57 -1.04
C THR A 107 -12.34 2.04 -1.42
N ILE A 108 -11.16 2.61 -1.65
CA ILE A 108 -10.99 4.02 -1.97
C ILE A 108 -11.10 4.22 -3.49
N PRO A 109 -12.06 5.03 -3.99
CA PRO A 109 -12.17 5.31 -5.41
C PRO A 109 -10.99 6.17 -5.91
N ASN A 110 -10.69 6.10 -7.21
CA ASN A 110 -9.68 6.98 -7.80
C ASN A 110 -10.16 8.43 -7.79
N ILE A 111 -9.21 9.38 -7.61
CA ILE A 111 -9.49 10.80 -7.73
C ILE A 111 -9.81 11.17 -9.18
N PRO A 112 -10.76 12.09 -9.43
CA PRO A 112 -11.01 12.63 -10.75
C PRO A 112 -9.87 13.57 -11.18
N TYR A 113 -9.80 13.88 -12.45
CA TYR A 113 -8.93 14.92 -12.97
C TYR A 113 -9.38 16.29 -12.47
N ASP A 114 -8.47 17.23 -12.32
CA ASP A 114 -8.76 18.53 -11.68
C ASP A 114 -9.83 19.36 -12.42
N GLU A 115 -9.92 19.21 -13.75
CA GLU A 115 -10.89 19.89 -14.62
C GLU A 115 -12.30 19.26 -14.56
N VAL A 116 -12.46 18.10 -13.95
CA VAL A 116 -13.78 17.46 -13.83
C VAL A 116 -14.63 18.26 -12.83
N PRO A 117 -15.82 18.73 -13.22
CA PRO A 117 -16.71 19.45 -12.33
C PRO A 117 -17.23 18.57 -11.20
N GLU A 118 -17.68 19.20 -10.12
CA GLU A 118 -18.41 18.50 -9.06
C GLU A 118 -19.82 18.20 -9.59
N GLY A 119 -20.27 16.96 -9.40
CA GLY A 119 -21.59 16.54 -9.84
C GLY A 119 -22.01 15.22 -9.26
N THR A 120 -23.33 15.01 -9.18
CA THR A 120 -23.95 13.80 -8.67
C THR A 120 -24.80 13.07 -9.74
N CYS A 121 -25.07 13.72 -10.85
CA CYS A 121 -25.90 13.22 -11.93
C CYS A 121 -25.27 13.48 -13.31
N ALA A 122 -25.83 12.87 -14.33
CA ALA A 122 -25.33 12.99 -15.71
C ALA A 122 -25.47 14.40 -16.29
N GLU A 123 -26.43 15.17 -15.80
CA GLU A 123 -26.68 16.56 -16.21
C GLU A 123 -25.61 17.52 -15.75
N ASP A 124 -24.86 17.17 -14.69
CA ASP A 124 -23.74 17.96 -14.19
C ASP A 124 -22.48 17.83 -15.06
N ASN A 125 -22.49 16.93 -16.06
CA ASN A 125 -21.35 16.71 -16.93
C ASN A 125 -21.19 17.88 -17.93
N VAL A 126 -19.95 18.41 -18.01
CA VAL A 126 -19.60 19.44 -18.99
C VAL A 126 -19.09 18.78 -20.26
N VAL A 127 -19.69 19.14 -21.39
CA VAL A 127 -19.24 18.67 -22.71
C VAL A 127 -17.96 19.42 -23.08
N VAL A 128 -16.82 18.74 -22.98
CA VAL A 128 -15.50 19.31 -23.32
C VAL A 128 -15.28 19.32 -24.83
N LYS A 129 -15.77 18.30 -25.55
CA LYS A 129 -15.63 18.17 -26.99
C LYS A 129 -16.80 17.38 -27.55
N SER A 130 -17.46 17.93 -28.58
CA SER A 130 -18.42 17.18 -29.38
C SER A 130 -17.88 17.06 -30.81
N SER A 131 -17.96 15.86 -31.39
CA SER A 131 -17.71 15.64 -32.81
C SER A 131 -19.01 15.18 -33.45
N LEU A 132 -19.57 16.02 -34.34
CA LEU A 132 -20.62 15.56 -35.25
C LEU A 132 -19.93 14.66 -36.29
N ARG A 133 -20.10 13.39 -36.20
CA ARG A 133 -19.84 12.49 -37.31
C ARG A 133 -21.00 12.71 -38.29
N GLU A 134 -20.72 13.30 -39.42
CA GLU A 134 -21.70 13.30 -40.52
C GLU A 134 -21.92 11.86 -40.91
N CYS A 135 -23.08 11.31 -40.50
CA CYS A 135 -23.48 10.00 -40.96
C CYS A 135 -23.82 10.15 -42.47
N HIS A 136 -22.96 9.57 -43.32
CA HIS A 136 -23.31 9.45 -44.72
C HIS A 136 -24.51 8.52 -44.88
N PRO A 137 -25.45 8.79 -45.82
CA PRO A 137 -26.55 7.88 -46.09
C PRO A 137 -26.01 6.51 -46.52
N GLY A 138 -26.09 5.51 -45.64
CA GLY A 138 -25.54 4.19 -45.84
C GLY A 138 -24.66 3.66 -44.65
N ASP A 139 -24.30 4.52 -43.71
CA ASP A 139 -23.64 4.07 -42.48
C ASP A 139 -24.68 3.34 -41.60
N THR A 140 -24.55 2.05 -41.50
CA THR A 140 -25.24 1.28 -40.48
C THR A 140 -24.67 1.68 -39.11
N VAL A 141 -25.49 2.39 -38.34
CA VAL A 141 -25.21 2.60 -36.92
C VAL A 141 -25.20 1.21 -36.28
N GLY A 142 -24.02 0.72 -35.95
CA GLY A 142 -23.89 -0.55 -35.25
C GLY A 142 -24.63 -0.47 -33.92
N ASN A 143 -25.64 -1.28 -33.79
CA ASN A 143 -26.40 -1.43 -32.55
C ASN A 143 -25.49 -2.08 -31.54
N TRP A 144 -25.05 -1.33 -30.54
CA TRP A 144 -24.24 -1.83 -29.41
C TRP A 144 -25.14 -2.33 -28.27
N ASP A 145 -26.21 -3.07 -28.66
CA ASP A 145 -27.03 -3.81 -27.70
C ASP A 145 -26.47 -5.23 -27.56
N THR A 146 -25.55 -5.40 -26.63
CA THR A 146 -25.35 -6.65 -25.84
C THR A 146 -24.56 -6.33 -24.59
#